data_32373fe000f367b12c219584a20e3d97
#
_entry.id   32373fe000f367b12c219584a20e3d97
#
_cell.length_a   1.000
_cell.length_b   1.000
_cell.length_c   1.000
_cell.angle_alpha   90.00
_cell.angle_beta   90.00
_cell.angle_gamma   90.00
#
_symmetry.space_group_name_H-M   'P 1'
#
loop_
_entity.id
_entity.type
_entity.pdbx_description
1 polymer ?
#
loop_
_entity_poly.entity_id
_entity_poly.type
_entity_poly.pdbx_seq_one_letter_code
_entity_poly.pdbx_strand_id
1 'polypeptide(L)'
;FPSPAISQENFRWKMVTTWPKNFPGLGTGAQRVADSITAMSDGRLTVKLYAAGELVPAFEAFDAVREGKAEMSHDASYYWVAKHKAFPFFCTVPGGLTVQEHNAWVYYGGGQELWDQLCGDFGLRAFLAGGSGIQMGGWFQKEILSADDIRGIKMRIPGFGAEVINRMGGTAVNLPGGEI
;
A
#
# COMPACT_ATOMS: atom_id res chain seq x y z
N PHE A 1 4.33 28.90 -42.73
CA PHE A 1 5.06 29.23 -41.49
C PHE A 1 5.13 27.95 -40.69
N PRO A 2 6.32 27.46 -40.28
CA PRO A 2 6.39 26.34 -39.36
C PRO A 2 5.80 26.76 -38.01
N SER A 3 4.89 25.99 -37.49
CA SER A 3 4.39 26.17 -36.14
C SER A 3 5.56 26.04 -35.14
N PRO A 4 5.67 26.91 -34.15
CA PRO A 4 6.74 26.77 -33.15
C PRO A 4 6.61 25.40 -32.49
N ALA A 5 7.70 24.64 -32.46
CA ALA A 5 7.79 23.41 -31.71
C ALA A 5 7.61 23.75 -30.23
N ILE A 6 6.44 23.44 -29.68
CA ILE A 6 6.23 23.50 -28.22
C ILE A 6 7.15 22.42 -27.65
N SER A 7 8.17 22.85 -26.92
CA SER A 7 9.02 21.94 -26.14
C SER A 7 8.11 21.17 -25.17
N GLN A 8 7.91 19.89 -25.40
CA GLN A 8 7.18 19.05 -24.46
C GLN A 8 8.09 18.84 -23.25
N GLU A 9 7.66 19.32 -22.09
CA GLU A 9 8.32 19.06 -20.84
C GLU A 9 8.24 17.54 -20.51
N ASN A 10 9.38 16.94 -20.23
CA ASN A 10 9.47 15.52 -19.85
C ASN A 10 9.72 15.43 -18.34
N PHE A 11 8.94 14.61 -17.68
CA PHE A 11 9.01 14.37 -16.24
C PHE A 11 9.58 12.99 -15.96
N ARG A 12 10.35 12.88 -14.89
CA ARG A 12 10.88 11.61 -14.40
C ARG A 12 10.55 11.46 -12.94
N TRP A 13 9.69 10.52 -12.63
CA TRP A 13 9.28 10.23 -11.27
C TRP A 13 9.91 8.94 -10.75
N LYS A 14 10.15 8.92 -9.46
CA LYS A 14 10.56 7.75 -8.69
C LYS A 14 9.33 7.22 -7.96
N MET A 15 9.07 5.93 -8.14
CA MET A 15 8.09 5.19 -7.35
C MET A 15 8.86 4.28 -6.38
N VAL A 16 8.67 4.47 -5.08
CA VAL A 16 9.17 3.55 -4.06
C VAL A 16 8.07 2.56 -3.68
N THR A 17 8.43 1.38 -3.17
CA THR A 17 7.45 0.38 -2.76
C THR A 17 7.88 -0.37 -1.51
N THR A 18 6.91 -0.90 -0.78
CA THR A 18 7.13 -1.78 0.37
C THR A 18 7.35 -3.25 -0.04
N TRP A 19 7.34 -3.55 -1.34
CA TRP A 19 7.46 -4.90 -1.88
C TRP A 19 8.88 -5.21 -2.37
N PRO A 20 9.35 -6.46 -2.21
CA PRO A 20 10.56 -6.92 -2.87
C PRO A 20 10.45 -6.83 -4.40
N LYS A 21 11.57 -6.77 -5.07
CA LYS A 21 11.62 -6.77 -6.53
C LYS A 21 10.97 -8.03 -7.09
N ASN A 22 10.10 -7.84 -8.08
CA ASN A 22 9.34 -8.92 -8.75
C ASN A 22 8.44 -9.73 -7.81
N PHE A 23 8.10 -9.22 -6.63
CA PHE A 23 7.20 -9.90 -5.72
C PHE A 23 5.86 -10.18 -6.42
N PRO A 24 5.41 -11.45 -6.47
CA PRO A 24 4.21 -11.84 -7.22
C PRO A 24 2.98 -11.04 -6.79
N GLY A 25 2.22 -10.56 -7.77
CA GLY A 25 1.04 -9.73 -7.56
C GLY A 25 1.37 -8.28 -7.18
N LEU A 26 1.96 -8.04 -6.03
CA LEU A 26 2.16 -6.69 -5.49
C LEU A 26 3.35 -5.96 -6.13
N GLY A 27 4.54 -6.56 -6.17
CA GLY A 27 5.72 -5.97 -6.80
C GLY A 27 5.57 -5.87 -8.31
N THR A 28 5.06 -6.93 -8.96
CA THR A 28 4.77 -6.92 -10.40
C THR A 28 3.61 -5.98 -10.74
N GLY A 29 2.64 -5.81 -9.82
CA GLY A 29 1.57 -4.83 -9.94
C GLY A 29 2.09 -3.40 -9.92
N ALA A 30 2.99 -3.08 -8.99
CA ALA A 30 3.65 -1.78 -8.92
C ALA A 30 4.41 -1.45 -10.22
N GLN A 31 5.15 -2.42 -10.77
CA GLN A 31 5.84 -2.24 -12.06
C GLN A 31 4.84 -1.97 -13.18
N ARG A 32 3.74 -2.73 -13.23
CA ARG A 32 2.70 -2.52 -14.25
C ARG A 32 2.06 -1.12 -14.15
N VAL A 33 1.83 -0.60 -12.95
CA VAL A 33 1.34 0.78 -12.76
C VAL A 33 2.35 1.78 -13.31
N ALA A 34 3.63 1.64 -13.01
CA ALA A 34 4.69 2.52 -13.50
C ALA A 34 4.78 2.51 -15.04
N ASP A 35 4.75 1.31 -15.63
CA ASP A 35 4.80 1.13 -17.08
C ASP A 35 3.56 1.72 -17.77
N SER A 36 2.37 1.54 -17.17
CA SER A 36 1.12 2.09 -17.70
C SER A 36 1.09 3.62 -17.68
N ILE A 37 1.56 4.25 -16.61
CA ILE A 37 1.67 5.72 -16.54
C ILE A 37 2.61 6.23 -17.62
N THR A 38 3.76 5.57 -17.80
CA THR A 38 4.73 5.94 -18.82
C THR A 38 4.14 5.80 -20.22
N ALA A 39 3.47 4.68 -20.50
CA ALA A 39 2.83 4.42 -21.81
C ALA A 39 1.68 5.41 -22.11
N MET A 40 0.78 5.64 -21.16
CA MET A 40 -0.35 6.54 -21.33
C MET A 40 0.06 8.01 -21.54
N SER A 41 1.24 8.39 -21.05
CA SER A 41 1.78 9.74 -21.24
C SER A 41 2.62 9.90 -22.52
N ASP A 42 2.70 8.84 -23.34
CA ASP A 42 3.60 8.79 -24.53
C ASP A 42 5.05 9.09 -24.14
N GLY A 43 5.50 8.57 -22.99
CA GLY A 43 6.85 8.75 -22.45
C GLY A 43 7.13 10.14 -21.85
N ARG A 44 6.16 11.07 -21.86
CA ARG A 44 6.36 12.38 -21.24
C ARG A 44 6.52 12.32 -19.73
N LEU A 45 5.90 11.35 -19.08
CA LEU A 45 6.09 11.03 -17.67
C LEU A 45 6.66 9.63 -17.54
N THR A 46 7.96 9.53 -17.28
CA THR A 46 8.62 8.25 -17.04
C THR A 46 8.62 7.95 -15.54
N VAL A 47 8.13 6.79 -15.14
CA VAL A 47 8.12 6.34 -13.74
C VAL A 47 9.12 5.22 -13.56
N LYS A 48 10.15 5.45 -12.72
CA LYS A 48 11.11 4.42 -12.34
C LYS A 48 10.74 3.82 -10.99
N LEU A 49 10.47 2.50 -10.98
CA LEU A 49 10.20 1.74 -9.76
C LEU A 49 11.51 1.41 -9.02
N TYR A 50 11.48 1.60 -7.71
CA TYR A 50 12.49 1.16 -6.74
C TYR A 50 11.83 0.21 -5.75
N ALA A 51 12.30 -1.02 -5.73
CA ALA A 51 11.82 -2.03 -4.78
C ALA A 51 12.21 -1.69 -3.34
N ALA A 52 11.59 -2.38 -2.38
CA ALA A 52 11.90 -2.23 -0.96
C ALA A 52 13.41 -2.35 -0.72
N GLY A 53 14.00 -1.37 -0.05
CA GLY A 53 15.43 -1.31 0.24
C GLY A 53 16.33 -0.77 -0.88
N GLU A 54 15.82 -0.54 -2.11
CA GLU A 54 16.66 0.01 -3.19
C GLU A 54 16.92 1.51 -3.05
N LEU A 55 15.92 2.30 -2.65
CA LEU A 55 16.06 3.75 -2.45
C LEU A 55 15.89 4.12 -0.98
N VAL A 56 14.90 3.53 -0.33
CA VAL A 56 14.60 3.68 1.11
C VAL A 56 14.19 2.32 1.69
N PRO A 57 14.34 2.09 2.99
CA PRO A 57 13.74 0.95 3.68
C PRO A 57 12.22 0.88 3.41
N ALA A 58 11.65 -0.32 3.39
CA ALA A 58 10.25 -0.54 3.02
C ALA A 58 9.28 0.38 3.78
N PHE A 59 9.41 0.48 5.11
CA PHE A 59 8.51 1.28 5.95
C PHE A 59 8.86 2.78 6.00
N GLU A 60 9.82 3.24 5.23
CA GLU A 60 10.09 4.65 5.00
C GLU A 60 9.45 5.19 3.70
N ALA A 61 8.76 4.33 2.92
CA ALA A 61 8.15 4.72 1.65
C ALA A 61 7.17 5.90 1.79
N PHE A 62 6.35 5.92 2.83
CA PHE A 62 5.43 7.02 3.12
C PHE A 62 6.16 8.35 3.36
N ASP A 63 7.17 8.31 4.23
CA ASP A 63 7.94 9.50 4.57
C ASP A 63 8.79 9.97 3.38
N ALA A 64 9.29 9.05 2.56
CA ALA A 64 10.04 9.39 1.34
C ALA A 64 9.21 10.22 0.35
N VAL A 65 7.91 9.90 0.18
CA VAL A 65 7.02 10.69 -0.67
C VAL A 65 6.67 12.01 0.00
N ARG A 66 6.30 11.99 1.28
CA ARG A 66 5.99 13.19 2.03
C ARG A 66 7.13 14.22 2.05
N GLU A 67 8.37 13.75 2.07
CA GLU A 67 9.59 14.58 2.09
C GLU A 67 10.11 14.92 0.69
N GLY A 68 9.46 14.46 -0.37
CA GLY A 68 9.86 14.71 -1.75
C GLY A 68 11.12 13.96 -2.21
N LYS A 69 11.54 12.90 -1.51
CA LYS A 69 12.62 12.00 -1.94
C LYS A 69 12.19 11.11 -3.11
N ALA A 70 10.90 10.82 -3.17
CA ALA A 70 10.22 10.13 -4.27
C ALA A 70 8.89 10.87 -4.55
N GLU A 71 8.41 10.77 -5.78
CA GLU A 71 7.18 11.43 -6.21
C GLU A 71 5.94 10.58 -5.91
N MET A 72 6.10 9.26 -5.76
CA MET A 72 5.01 8.35 -5.45
C MET A 72 5.49 7.08 -4.75
N SER A 73 4.55 6.41 -4.07
CA SER A 73 4.77 5.06 -3.53
C SER A 73 3.67 4.10 -3.97
N HIS A 74 3.98 2.81 -3.98
CA HIS A 74 3.02 1.72 -4.11
C HIS A 74 3.16 0.81 -2.89
N ASP A 75 2.17 0.87 -2.00
CA ASP A 75 2.21 0.22 -0.71
C ASP A 75 0.79 -0.16 -0.22
N ALA A 76 0.67 -0.60 1.02
CA ALA A 76 -0.61 -0.86 1.65
C ALA A 76 -0.82 0.10 2.81
N SER A 77 -1.91 0.85 2.79
CA SER A 77 -2.18 1.91 3.77
C SER A 77 -2.21 1.43 5.22
N TYR A 78 -2.52 0.17 5.49
CA TYR A 78 -2.48 -0.36 6.86
C TYR A 78 -1.08 -0.32 7.52
N TYR A 79 0.00 -0.23 6.75
CA TYR A 79 1.34 -0.06 7.31
C TYR A 79 1.51 1.28 8.05
N TRP A 80 0.71 2.26 7.70
CA TRP A 80 0.77 3.62 8.22
C TRP A 80 -0.12 3.87 9.43
N VAL A 81 -0.63 2.80 10.08
CA VAL A 81 -1.48 2.89 11.28
C VAL A 81 -0.84 3.70 12.42
N ALA A 82 0.50 3.70 12.52
CA ALA A 82 1.24 4.51 13.49
C ALA A 82 1.22 6.02 13.15
N LYS A 83 1.02 6.38 11.87
CA LYS A 83 0.87 7.78 11.44
C LYS A 83 -0.53 8.30 11.75
N HIS A 84 -1.55 7.49 11.41
CA HIS A 84 -2.94 7.77 11.78
C HIS A 84 -3.78 6.48 11.77
N LYS A 85 -4.62 6.29 12.78
CA LYS A 85 -5.42 5.07 12.98
C LYS A 85 -6.46 4.80 11.89
N ALA A 86 -6.78 5.78 11.05
CA ALA A 86 -7.73 5.61 9.95
C ALA A 86 -7.13 4.96 8.70
N PHE A 87 -5.80 4.92 8.51
CA PHE A 87 -5.19 4.33 7.33
C PHE A 87 -5.63 2.89 7.02
N PRO A 88 -5.80 1.97 8.00
CA PRO A 88 -6.22 0.61 7.70
C PRO A 88 -7.60 0.49 7.04
N PHE A 89 -8.51 1.46 7.24
CA PHE A 89 -9.83 1.43 6.59
C PHE A 89 -9.77 1.49 5.06
N PHE A 90 -8.71 2.07 4.50
CA PHE A 90 -8.49 2.18 3.05
C PHE A 90 -7.73 0.99 2.46
N CYS A 91 -7.56 -0.09 3.22
CA CYS A 91 -6.91 -1.31 2.76
C CYS A 91 -7.69 -2.55 3.22
N THR A 92 -7.52 -2.96 4.47
CA THR A 92 -8.09 -4.21 4.99
C THR A 92 -8.58 -4.04 6.43
N VAL A 93 -9.83 -4.38 6.64
CA VAL A 93 -10.45 -4.48 7.97
C VAL A 93 -10.85 -5.94 8.19
N PRO A 94 -10.45 -6.59 9.30
CA PRO A 94 -10.90 -7.95 9.60
C PRO A 94 -12.43 -8.05 9.63
N GLY A 95 -12.99 -9.00 8.84
CA GLY A 95 -14.45 -9.14 8.68
C GLY A 95 -15.14 -8.00 7.92
N GLY A 96 -14.37 -7.12 7.26
CA GLY A 96 -14.87 -5.99 6.49
C GLY A 96 -15.26 -6.33 5.05
N LEU A 97 -15.17 -5.34 4.19
CA LEU A 97 -15.61 -5.40 2.80
C LEU A 97 -14.75 -6.35 1.94
N THR A 98 -15.36 -7.01 0.98
CA THR A 98 -14.66 -7.66 -0.12
C THR A 98 -13.96 -6.60 -0.99
N VAL A 99 -13.05 -7.04 -1.88
CA VAL A 99 -12.34 -6.12 -2.80
C VAL A 99 -13.32 -5.31 -3.65
N GLN A 100 -14.38 -5.94 -4.15
CA GLN A 100 -15.39 -5.27 -4.98
C GLN A 100 -16.20 -4.25 -4.20
N GLU A 101 -16.65 -4.61 -3.00
CA GLU A 101 -17.36 -3.68 -2.10
C GLU A 101 -16.47 -2.53 -1.67
N HIS A 102 -15.20 -2.80 -1.36
CA HIS A 102 -14.23 -1.77 -1.01
C HIS A 102 -14.00 -0.80 -2.18
N ASN A 103 -13.83 -1.30 -3.40
CA ASN A 103 -13.72 -0.47 -4.60
C ASN A 103 -14.99 0.36 -4.81
N ALA A 104 -16.17 -0.23 -4.63
CA ALA A 104 -17.44 0.49 -4.74
C ALA A 104 -17.55 1.59 -3.68
N TRP A 105 -17.17 1.30 -2.44
CA TRP A 105 -17.12 2.32 -1.39
C TRP A 105 -16.16 3.45 -1.72
N VAL A 106 -14.94 3.14 -2.16
CA VAL A 106 -13.95 4.17 -2.50
C VAL A 106 -14.43 5.04 -3.65
N TYR A 107 -14.92 4.45 -4.75
CA TYR A 107 -15.28 5.23 -5.95
C TYR A 107 -16.66 5.88 -5.90
N TYR A 108 -17.62 5.30 -5.15
CA TYR A 108 -19.02 5.72 -5.20
C TYR A 108 -19.66 5.94 -3.82
N GLY A 109 -19.00 5.52 -2.74
CA GLY A 109 -19.52 5.58 -1.38
C GLY A 109 -18.86 6.62 -0.48
N GLY A 110 -18.13 7.59 -1.06
CA GLY A 110 -17.47 8.66 -0.30
C GLY A 110 -16.10 8.27 0.28
N GLY A 111 -15.61 7.05 -0.02
CA GLY A 111 -14.32 6.57 0.49
C GLY A 111 -13.14 7.39 -0.01
N GLN A 112 -13.16 7.83 -1.29
CA GLN A 112 -12.08 8.64 -1.84
C GLN A 112 -12.00 10.03 -1.18
N GLU A 113 -13.12 10.67 -0.91
CA GLU A 113 -13.15 11.96 -0.22
C GLU A 113 -12.56 11.86 1.20
N LEU A 114 -12.90 10.81 1.93
CA LEU A 114 -12.35 10.55 3.26
C LEU A 114 -10.85 10.26 3.19
N TRP A 115 -10.41 9.52 2.18
CA TRP A 115 -8.99 9.22 1.97
C TRP A 115 -8.19 10.46 1.56
N ASP A 116 -8.76 11.30 0.70
CA ASP A 116 -8.16 12.57 0.31
C ASP A 116 -8.03 13.52 1.52
N GLN A 117 -9.02 13.58 2.41
CA GLN A 117 -8.94 14.34 3.66
C GLN A 117 -7.80 13.83 4.55
N LEU A 118 -7.75 12.51 4.81
CA LEU A 118 -6.72 11.90 5.63
C LEU A 118 -5.31 12.13 5.06
N CYS A 119 -5.14 11.87 3.76
CA CYS A 119 -3.84 12.03 3.10
C CYS A 119 -3.43 13.50 2.96
N GLY A 120 -4.41 14.41 2.82
CA GLY A 120 -4.20 15.85 2.74
C GLY A 120 -3.48 16.43 3.95
N ASP A 121 -3.73 15.89 5.16
CA ASP A 121 -3.01 16.28 6.38
C ASP A 121 -1.50 15.98 6.31
N PHE A 122 -1.10 15.10 5.41
CA PHE A 122 0.30 14.72 5.16
C PHE A 122 0.85 15.32 3.85
N GLY A 123 0.06 16.13 3.13
CA GLY A 123 0.43 16.66 1.81
C GLY A 123 0.45 15.60 0.70
N LEU A 124 -0.30 14.52 0.87
CA LEU A 124 -0.35 13.37 -0.04
C LEU A 124 -1.74 13.21 -0.65
N ARG A 125 -1.81 12.45 -1.73
CA ARG A 125 -3.04 11.96 -2.33
C ARG A 125 -2.92 10.47 -2.62
N ALA A 126 -3.96 9.69 -2.30
CA ALA A 126 -3.96 8.25 -2.49
C ALA A 126 -4.98 7.79 -3.53
N PHE A 127 -4.67 6.66 -4.16
CA PHE A 127 -5.52 6.01 -5.15
C PHE A 127 -5.44 4.50 -5.01
N LEU A 128 -6.51 3.80 -5.37
CA LEU A 128 -6.46 2.34 -5.50
C LEU A 128 -5.55 1.95 -6.68
N ALA A 129 -4.63 1.04 -6.44
CA ALA A 129 -3.66 0.59 -7.43
C ALA A 129 -3.58 -0.95 -7.56
N GLY A 130 -4.52 -1.66 -6.95
CA GLY A 130 -4.62 -3.12 -7.02
C GLY A 130 -5.13 -3.73 -5.73
N GLY A 131 -5.35 -5.04 -5.73
CA GLY A 131 -5.79 -5.81 -4.56
C GLY A 131 -5.27 -7.23 -4.64
N SER A 132 -5.02 -7.84 -3.48
CA SER A 132 -4.60 -9.24 -3.35
C SER A 132 -5.78 -10.22 -3.17
N GLY A 133 -7.00 -9.72 -3.23
CA GLY A 133 -8.20 -10.52 -3.00
C GLY A 133 -8.47 -10.78 -1.51
N ILE A 134 -9.24 -11.84 -1.24
CA ILE A 134 -9.55 -12.26 0.13
C ILE A 134 -8.28 -12.82 0.76
N GLN A 135 -7.98 -12.37 1.98
CA GLN A 135 -6.84 -12.88 2.75
C GLN A 135 -7.31 -13.89 3.78
N MET A 136 -6.54 -14.96 3.95
CA MET A 136 -6.72 -15.91 5.03
C MET A 136 -6.36 -15.27 6.37
N GLY A 137 -6.94 -15.81 7.46
CA GLY A 137 -6.66 -15.35 8.82
C GLY A 137 -5.20 -15.52 9.23
N GLY A 138 -4.50 -16.49 8.66
CA GLY A 138 -3.07 -16.68 8.90
C GLY A 138 -2.57 -18.08 8.55
N TRP A 139 -1.25 -18.26 8.69
CA TRP A 139 -0.55 -19.53 8.63
C TRP A 139 -0.06 -19.88 10.02
N PHE A 140 -0.43 -21.03 10.54
CA PHE A 140 -0.17 -21.44 11.92
C PHE A 140 0.57 -22.76 11.96
N GLN A 141 1.44 -22.93 12.96
CA GLN A 141 2.15 -24.20 13.20
C GLN A 141 1.28 -25.23 13.91
N LYS A 142 0.12 -24.83 14.43
CA LYS A 142 -0.87 -25.69 15.07
C LYS A 142 -2.26 -25.32 14.57
N GLU A 143 -3.19 -26.23 14.69
CA GLU A 143 -4.60 -25.97 14.41
C GLU A 143 -5.16 -24.93 15.40
N ILE A 144 -5.97 -24.03 14.92
CA ILE A 144 -6.67 -23.00 15.70
C ILE A 144 -8.15 -23.36 15.71
N LEU A 145 -8.63 -23.84 16.83
CA LEU A 145 -10.01 -24.27 17.02
C LEU A 145 -10.87 -23.25 17.78
N SER A 146 -10.22 -22.38 18.52
CA SER A 146 -10.89 -21.38 19.35
C SER A 146 -10.08 -20.10 19.49
N ALA A 147 -10.70 -19.06 20.01
CA ALA A 147 -10.05 -17.79 20.35
C ALA A 147 -8.93 -17.95 21.39
N ASP A 148 -9.06 -18.94 22.29
CA ASP A 148 -8.06 -19.19 23.32
C ASP A 148 -6.74 -19.74 22.75
N ASP A 149 -6.79 -20.38 21.59
CA ASP A 149 -5.60 -20.88 20.90
C ASP A 149 -4.67 -19.78 20.37
N ILE A 150 -5.18 -18.54 20.29
CA ILE A 150 -4.41 -17.35 19.91
C ILE A 150 -3.51 -16.86 21.04
N ARG A 151 -3.81 -17.22 22.30
CA ARG A 151 -2.98 -16.80 23.44
C ARG A 151 -1.55 -17.30 23.30
N GLY A 152 -0.59 -16.37 23.44
CA GLY A 152 0.84 -16.67 23.37
C GLY A 152 1.38 -16.90 21.95
N ILE A 153 0.54 -16.84 20.90
CA ILE A 153 1.02 -16.91 19.52
C ILE A 153 1.77 -15.61 19.16
N LYS A 154 2.90 -15.74 18.49
CA LYS A 154 3.59 -14.64 17.81
C LYS A 154 3.23 -14.69 16.33
N MET A 155 2.61 -13.64 15.83
CA MET A 155 2.09 -13.61 14.45
C MET A 155 2.49 -12.33 13.72
N ARG A 156 2.97 -12.46 12.47
CA ARG A 156 3.13 -11.31 11.60
C ARG A 156 1.77 -10.94 11.01
N ILE A 157 1.26 -9.80 11.40
CA ILE A 157 0.00 -9.26 10.87
C ILE A 157 -0.01 -7.72 11.04
N PRO A 158 -0.27 -6.94 9.98
CA PRO A 158 -0.34 -5.49 10.06
C PRO A 158 -1.75 -4.96 10.40
N GLY A 159 -1.84 -3.64 10.61
CA GLY A 159 -3.10 -2.92 10.72
C GLY A 159 -3.99 -3.37 11.88
N PHE A 160 -5.29 -3.37 11.67
CA PHE A 160 -6.25 -3.78 12.70
C PHE A 160 -6.18 -5.26 13.06
N GLY A 161 -5.70 -6.12 12.17
CA GLY A 161 -5.44 -7.51 12.50
C GLY A 161 -4.43 -7.66 13.64
N ALA A 162 -3.41 -6.81 13.68
CA ALA A 162 -2.44 -6.77 14.77
C ALA A 162 -3.11 -6.41 16.11
N GLU A 163 -4.00 -5.45 16.11
CA GLU A 163 -4.75 -5.05 17.30
C GLU A 163 -5.64 -6.19 17.81
N VAL A 164 -6.32 -6.91 16.89
CA VAL A 164 -7.14 -8.08 17.25
C VAL A 164 -6.29 -9.16 17.92
N ILE A 165 -5.17 -9.57 17.29
CA ILE A 165 -4.27 -10.58 17.86
C ILE A 165 -3.75 -10.17 19.24
N ASN A 166 -3.34 -8.92 19.42
CA ASN A 166 -2.85 -8.42 20.71
C ASN A 166 -3.94 -8.45 21.78
N ARG A 167 -5.19 -8.06 21.46
CA ARG A 167 -6.32 -8.12 22.40
C ARG A 167 -6.73 -9.55 22.76
N MET A 168 -6.48 -10.51 21.88
CA MET A 168 -6.72 -11.93 22.13
C MET A 168 -5.59 -12.60 22.95
N GLY A 169 -4.57 -11.85 23.36
CA GLY A 169 -3.44 -12.35 24.16
C GLY A 169 -2.31 -12.98 23.34
N GLY A 170 -2.29 -12.77 22.02
CA GLY A 170 -1.15 -13.03 21.16
C GLY A 170 -0.18 -11.85 21.12
N THR A 171 0.84 -11.97 20.30
CA THR A 171 1.82 -10.90 20.01
C THR A 171 1.90 -10.68 18.52
N ALA A 172 1.42 -9.53 18.05
CA ALA A 172 1.54 -9.15 16.66
C ALA A 172 2.86 -8.45 16.38
N VAL A 173 3.48 -8.76 15.24
CA VAL A 173 4.66 -8.04 14.73
C VAL A 173 4.35 -7.50 13.34
N ASN A 174 4.82 -6.28 13.06
CA ASN A 174 4.68 -5.65 11.77
C ASN A 174 6.03 -5.70 11.04
N LEU A 175 6.10 -6.50 9.98
CA LEU A 175 7.27 -6.67 9.13
C LEU A 175 6.86 -6.49 7.66
N PRO A 176 7.74 -5.97 6.81
CA PRO A 176 7.52 -5.98 5.36
C PRO A 176 7.34 -7.41 4.84
N GLY A 177 6.57 -7.58 3.77
CA GLY A 177 6.28 -8.90 3.21
C GLY A 177 7.51 -9.68 2.71
N GLY A 178 8.63 -9.01 2.48
CA GLY A 178 9.90 -9.64 2.10
C GLY A 178 10.76 -10.13 3.26
N GLU A 179 10.33 -9.92 4.50
CA GLU A 179 11.06 -10.29 5.73
C GLU A 179 10.32 -11.36 6.55
N ILE A 180 9.38 -12.06 5.92
CA ILE A 180 8.57 -13.13 6.54
C ILE A 180 9.24 -14.48 6.30
#